data_7ca4d13c36e0df3e477192bffaeb6611
#
_entry.id   7ca4d13c36e0df3e477192bffaeb6611
#
_cell.length_a   1.000
_cell.length_b   1.000
_cell.length_c   1.000
_cell.angle_alpha   90.00
_cell.angle_beta   90.00
_cell.angle_gamma   90.00
#
_symmetry.space_group_name_H-M   'P 1'
#
loop_
_entity.id
_entity.type
_entity.pdbx_description
1 polymer ?
#
loop_
_entity_poly.entity_id
_entity_poly.type
_entity_poly.pdbx_seq_one_letter_code
_entity_poly.pdbx_strand_id
1 'polypeptide(L)'
;NDKQGNASKILNRHNYSRPGVAEIMTDRKIDMKKVIQKTDYEGVDIVAANMALLKGNLEVLLDQERPQQVRFKKALEQVAGDYDFCIIDNAPDINISTINALVASDDVMIPVTIDDFALDGLMELKEQIDNTREDLNPNLTLKGCFVTQFDSSNEADRQGEEYLRSMAEYPVFETHIRRTPKMNPSTFAREPINLYSSRCGGAQD
;
A
#
# COMPACT_ATOMS: atom_id res chain seq x y z
N ASN A 1 0.15 -5.60 2.20
CA ASN A 1 -0.57 -6.40 1.23
C ASN A 1 0.29 -6.67 -0.03
N ASP A 2 1.58 -6.88 0.19
CA ASP A 2 2.53 -7.27 -0.85
C ASP A 2 3.17 -8.63 -0.46
N LYS A 3 3.14 -9.61 -1.40
CA LYS A 3 3.77 -10.93 -1.25
C LYS A 3 5.26 -10.86 -0.93
N GLN A 4 5.95 -9.80 -1.34
CA GLN A 4 7.35 -9.57 -1.00
C GLN A 4 7.55 -9.23 0.48
N GLY A 5 6.55 -8.68 1.13
CA GLY A 5 6.56 -8.36 2.56
C GLY A 5 7.62 -7.35 2.97
N ASN A 6 7.91 -6.35 2.14
CA ASN A 6 8.99 -5.40 2.39
C ASN A 6 8.75 -4.55 3.64
N ALA A 7 7.54 -4.03 3.83
CA ALA A 7 7.15 -3.35 5.06
C ALA A 7 7.31 -4.27 6.29
N SER A 8 6.92 -5.54 6.16
CA SER A 8 7.07 -6.54 7.23
C SER A 8 8.54 -6.80 7.58
N LYS A 9 9.45 -6.77 6.59
CA LYS A 9 10.90 -6.94 6.80
C LYS A 9 11.51 -5.74 7.51
N ILE A 10 11.16 -4.51 7.09
CA ILE A 10 11.65 -3.27 7.70
C ILE A 10 11.20 -3.17 9.17
N LEU A 11 9.96 -3.56 9.46
CA LEU A 11 9.42 -3.58 10.81
C LEU A 11 9.77 -4.84 11.61
N ASN A 12 10.69 -5.68 11.14
CA ASN A 12 11.16 -6.91 11.79
C ASN A 12 10.04 -7.90 12.18
N ARG A 13 8.98 -7.96 11.39
CA ARG A 13 7.81 -8.85 11.63
C ARG A 13 7.53 -9.83 10.48
N HIS A 14 8.43 -9.92 9.51
CA HIS A 14 8.33 -10.89 8.42
C HIS A 14 8.59 -12.31 8.92
N ASN A 15 7.58 -13.17 8.88
CA ASN A 15 7.67 -14.57 9.30
C ASN A 15 6.61 -15.43 8.61
N TYR A 16 6.72 -16.76 8.75
CA TYR A 16 5.75 -17.75 8.25
C TYR A 16 5.09 -18.56 9.36
N SER A 17 5.41 -18.28 10.61
CA SER A 17 4.93 -19.03 11.77
C SER A 17 3.69 -18.42 12.42
N ARG A 18 3.34 -17.20 12.04
CA ARG A 18 2.17 -16.48 12.55
C ARG A 18 1.23 -16.15 11.40
N PRO A 19 -0.08 -16.08 11.67
CA PRO A 19 -1.05 -15.64 10.67
C PRO A 19 -0.77 -14.20 10.25
N GLY A 20 -1.06 -13.90 8.99
CA GLY A 20 -0.85 -12.60 8.37
C GLY A 20 -1.92 -12.27 7.34
N VAL A 21 -1.54 -11.52 6.31
CA VAL A 21 -2.47 -11.07 5.25
C VAL A 21 -3.10 -12.26 4.52
N ALA A 22 -2.36 -13.35 4.28
CA ALA A 22 -2.89 -14.53 3.60
C ALA A 22 -4.07 -15.16 4.39
N GLU A 23 -3.95 -15.26 5.71
CA GLU A 23 -4.97 -15.84 6.57
C GLU A 23 -6.20 -14.92 6.69
N ILE A 24 -6.03 -13.59 6.64
CA ILE A 24 -7.15 -12.64 6.52
C ILE A 24 -7.97 -12.94 5.27
N MET A 25 -7.32 -13.29 4.18
CA MET A 25 -7.97 -13.61 2.92
C MET A 25 -8.70 -14.95 2.94
N THR A 26 -8.17 -15.96 3.63
CA THR A 26 -8.61 -17.35 3.50
C THR A 26 -9.41 -17.88 4.68
N ASP A 27 -9.08 -17.48 5.92
CA ASP A 27 -9.75 -17.99 7.12
C ASP A 27 -11.07 -17.24 7.38
N ARG A 28 -12.19 -17.99 7.44
CA ARG A 28 -13.53 -17.45 7.76
C ARG A 28 -13.68 -16.98 9.20
N LYS A 29 -12.87 -17.51 10.09
CA LYS A 29 -12.96 -17.29 11.55
C LYS A 29 -11.75 -16.52 12.06
N ILE A 30 -11.09 -15.78 11.19
CA ILE A 30 -9.91 -15.02 11.56
C ILE A 30 -10.22 -14.08 12.73
N ASP A 31 -9.34 -14.10 13.72
CA ASP A 31 -9.35 -13.19 14.85
C ASP A 31 -8.22 -12.16 14.65
N MET A 32 -8.59 -10.94 14.30
CA MET A 32 -7.62 -9.89 13.98
C MET A 32 -6.67 -9.59 15.14
N LYS A 33 -7.10 -9.75 16.40
CA LYS A 33 -6.22 -9.57 17.56
C LYS A 33 -5.07 -10.58 17.64
N LYS A 34 -5.21 -11.74 16.98
CA LYS A 34 -4.14 -12.75 16.87
C LYS A 34 -3.22 -12.52 15.68
N VAL A 35 -3.71 -11.83 14.64
CA VAL A 35 -2.97 -11.54 13.42
C VAL A 35 -2.08 -10.32 13.58
N ILE A 36 -2.61 -9.29 14.24
CA ILE A 36 -1.89 -8.04 14.48
C ILE A 36 -0.68 -8.28 15.37
N GLN A 37 0.45 -7.71 15.00
CA GLN A 37 1.71 -7.81 15.72
C GLN A 37 2.18 -6.41 16.12
N LYS A 38 2.56 -6.26 17.38
CA LYS A 38 3.23 -5.07 17.87
C LYS A 38 4.59 -4.91 17.19
N THR A 39 4.95 -3.72 16.77
CA THR A 39 6.28 -3.41 16.28
C THR A 39 7.17 -2.86 17.40
N ASP A 40 8.42 -2.55 17.06
CA ASP A 40 9.34 -1.91 18.00
C ASP A 40 9.13 -0.37 18.05
N TYR A 41 8.15 0.13 17.30
CA TYR A 41 7.78 1.55 17.22
C TYR A 41 6.46 1.79 17.93
N GLU A 42 6.47 2.74 18.87
CA GLU A 42 5.27 3.10 19.65
C GLU A 42 4.14 3.57 18.71
N GLY A 43 2.93 3.07 18.96
CA GLY A 43 1.75 3.42 18.17
C GLY A 43 1.67 2.76 16.79
N VAL A 44 2.65 1.91 16.42
CA VAL A 44 2.69 1.24 15.12
C VAL A 44 2.56 -0.27 15.30
N ASP A 45 1.48 -0.82 14.80
CA ASP A 45 1.24 -2.26 14.71
C ASP A 45 1.25 -2.70 13.24
N ILE A 46 1.40 -3.99 12.98
CA ILE A 46 1.42 -4.51 11.62
C ILE A 46 0.66 -5.84 11.51
N VAL A 47 -0.02 -6.00 10.38
CA VAL A 47 -0.38 -7.31 9.83
C VAL A 47 0.67 -7.67 8.79
N ALA A 48 1.47 -8.68 9.09
CA ALA A 48 2.59 -9.06 8.26
C ALA A 48 2.14 -9.74 6.96
N ALA A 49 2.84 -9.47 5.88
CA ALA A 49 2.69 -10.16 4.60
C ALA A 49 3.94 -10.98 4.26
N ASN A 50 3.75 -12.04 3.52
CA ASN A 50 4.82 -12.90 2.99
C ASN A 50 4.32 -13.65 1.74
N MET A 51 5.16 -14.52 1.17
CA MET A 51 4.86 -15.27 -0.05
C MET A 51 3.62 -16.19 0.04
N ALA A 52 3.12 -16.50 1.26
CA ALA A 52 1.87 -17.25 1.42
C ALA A 52 0.67 -16.53 0.80
N LEU A 53 0.75 -15.21 0.63
CA LEU A 53 -0.29 -14.42 -0.03
C LEU A 53 -0.56 -14.86 -1.49
N LEU A 54 0.44 -15.38 -2.20
CA LEU A 54 0.22 -15.95 -3.55
C LEU A 54 -0.79 -17.10 -3.53
N LYS A 55 -0.59 -18.02 -2.58
CA LYS A 55 -1.51 -19.14 -2.39
C LYS A 55 -2.88 -18.64 -1.90
N GLY A 56 -2.88 -17.68 -0.96
CA GLY A 56 -4.10 -17.05 -0.46
C GLY A 56 -4.93 -16.42 -1.58
N ASN A 57 -4.32 -15.68 -2.49
CA ASN A 57 -5.01 -15.09 -3.64
C ASN A 57 -5.65 -16.17 -4.54
N LEU A 58 -4.92 -17.24 -4.81
CA LEU A 58 -5.48 -18.35 -5.60
C LEU A 58 -6.65 -19.03 -4.90
N GLU A 59 -6.54 -19.31 -3.60
CA GLU A 59 -7.61 -19.89 -2.80
C GLU A 59 -8.87 -19.01 -2.81
N VAL A 60 -8.69 -17.70 -2.74
CA VAL A 60 -9.81 -16.74 -2.81
C VAL A 60 -10.50 -16.79 -4.17
N LEU A 61 -9.73 -16.80 -5.25
CA LEU A 61 -10.30 -16.87 -6.62
C LEU A 61 -11.06 -18.17 -6.89
N LEU A 62 -10.69 -19.26 -6.25
CA LEU A 62 -11.34 -20.55 -6.36
C LEU A 62 -12.53 -20.71 -5.38
N ASP A 63 -12.64 -19.87 -4.37
CA ASP A 63 -13.72 -19.94 -3.38
C ASP A 63 -15.02 -19.31 -3.92
N GLN A 64 -15.92 -20.15 -4.39
CA GLN A 64 -17.23 -19.75 -4.90
C GLN A 64 -18.31 -19.65 -3.80
N GLU A 65 -18.01 -20.01 -2.56
CA GLU A 65 -18.98 -20.01 -1.46
C GLU A 65 -19.08 -18.66 -0.75
N ARG A 66 -18.07 -17.80 -0.91
CA ARG A 66 -17.99 -16.50 -0.23
C ARG A 66 -17.69 -15.37 -1.20
N PRO A 67 -18.22 -14.16 -0.97
CA PRO A 67 -17.76 -12.98 -1.69
C PRO A 67 -16.24 -12.84 -1.59
N GLN A 68 -15.59 -12.66 -2.72
CA GLN A 68 -14.14 -12.65 -2.84
C GLN A 68 -13.53 -11.29 -2.49
N GLN A 69 -14.28 -10.19 -2.70
CA GLN A 69 -13.77 -8.82 -2.68
C GLN A 69 -13.84 -8.12 -1.31
N VAL A 70 -14.57 -8.69 -0.35
CA VAL A 70 -14.89 -8.01 0.93
C VAL A 70 -14.19 -8.61 2.16
N ARG A 71 -13.18 -9.42 1.95
CA ARG A 71 -12.54 -10.18 3.04
C ARG A 71 -11.74 -9.30 3.98
N PHE A 72 -10.98 -8.34 3.43
CA PHE A 72 -10.27 -7.35 4.24
C PHE A 72 -11.23 -6.47 5.01
N LYS A 73 -12.27 -5.95 4.35
CA LYS A 73 -13.25 -5.10 5.02
C LYS A 73 -13.84 -5.77 6.25
N LYS A 74 -14.32 -7.01 6.11
CA LYS A 74 -14.88 -7.80 7.23
C LYS A 74 -13.88 -8.08 8.36
N ALA A 75 -12.61 -8.27 8.02
CA ALA A 75 -11.58 -8.50 9.02
C ALA A 75 -11.23 -7.21 9.75
N LEU A 76 -11.01 -6.10 9.04
CA LEU A 76 -10.65 -4.80 9.61
C LEU A 76 -11.76 -4.19 10.48
N GLU A 77 -13.03 -4.45 10.17
CA GLU A 77 -14.17 -4.05 11.00
C GLU A 77 -14.07 -4.54 12.45
N GLN A 78 -13.38 -5.66 12.71
CA GLN A 78 -13.19 -6.19 14.07
C GLN A 78 -12.33 -5.28 14.95
N VAL A 79 -11.53 -4.41 14.36
CA VAL A 79 -10.51 -3.59 15.05
C VAL A 79 -10.57 -2.12 14.65
N ALA A 80 -11.60 -1.70 13.93
CA ALA A 80 -11.74 -0.34 13.42
C ALA A 80 -11.76 0.73 14.53
N GLY A 81 -12.19 0.40 15.75
CA GLY A 81 -12.17 1.30 16.90
C GLY A 81 -10.85 1.33 17.68
N ASP A 82 -9.90 0.47 17.34
CA ASP A 82 -8.64 0.32 18.09
C ASP A 82 -7.49 1.16 17.46
N TYR A 83 -7.69 1.76 16.26
CA TYR A 83 -6.67 2.48 15.50
C TYR A 83 -7.22 3.76 14.90
N ASP A 84 -6.38 4.81 14.84
CA ASP A 84 -6.69 6.07 14.17
C ASP A 84 -6.59 5.94 12.65
N PHE A 85 -5.61 5.16 12.17
CA PHE A 85 -5.35 4.93 10.75
C PHE A 85 -5.00 3.46 10.46
N CYS A 86 -5.39 2.99 9.29
CA CYS A 86 -4.94 1.73 8.71
C CYS A 86 -4.36 1.99 7.33
N ILE A 87 -3.05 1.78 7.16
CA ILE A 87 -2.37 1.95 5.88
C ILE A 87 -2.18 0.58 5.24
N ILE A 88 -2.73 0.37 4.05
CA ILE A 88 -2.57 -0.87 3.28
C ILE A 88 -1.55 -0.64 2.18
N ASP A 89 -0.31 -1.07 2.41
CA ASP A 89 0.78 -1.05 1.44
C ASP A 89 0.60 -2.19 0.44
N ASN A 90 0.32 -1.87 -0.82
CA ASN A 90 -0.02 -2.83 -1.87
C ASN A 90 1.17 -3.07 -2.81
N ALA A 91 1.20 -4.28 -3.40
CA ALA A 91 2.02 -4.55 -4.58
C ALA A 91 1.52 -3.72 -5.78
N PRO A 92 2.37 -3.44 -6.77
CA PRO A 92 1.99 -2.66 -7.95
C PRO A 92 1.06 -3.43 -8.92
N ASP A 93 0.83 -4.72 -8.68
CA ASP A 93 -0.02 -5.55 -9.51
C ASP A 93 -1.49 -5.50 -9.07
N ILE A 94 -2.41 -5.50 -10.04
CA ILE A 94 -3.85 -5.55 -9.81
C ILE A 94 -4.27 -7.02 -9.69
N ASN A 95 -4.60 -7.43 -8.46
CA ASN A 95 -5.03 -8.79 -8.14
C ASN A 95 -6.15 -8.77 -7.09
N ILE A 96 -6.66 -9.93 -6.70
CA ILE A 96 -7.78 -10.02 -5.76
C ILE A 96 -7.47 -9.41 -4.38
N SER A 97 -6.22 -9.42 -3.92
CA SER A 97 -5.84 -8.75 -2.67
C SER A 97 -5.79 -7.23 -2.81
N THR A 98 -5.42 -6.70 -3.97
CA THR A 98 -5.49 -5.26 -4.27
C THR A 98 -6.95 -4.80 -4.34
N ILE A 99 -7.83 -5.55 -4.98
CA ILE A 99 -9.28 -5.26 -4.99
C ILE A 99 -9.83 -5.27 -3.55
N ASN A 100 -9.47 -6.25 -2.73
CA ASN A 100 -9.86 -6.28 -1.31
C ASN A 100 -9.37 -5.05 -0.53
N ALA A 101 -8.17 -4.57 -0.82
CA ALA A 101 -7.65 -3.35 -0.22
C ALA A 101 -8.49 -2.12 -0.61
N LEU A 102 -8.80 -1.95 -1.90
CA LEU A 102 -9.64 -0.85 -2.38
C LEU A 102 -11.05 -0.88 -1.77
N VAL A 103 -11.65 -2.08 -1.68
CA VAL A 103 -12.98 -2.25 -1.08
C VAL A 103 -13.00 -1.94 0.42
N ALA A 104 -11.88 -2.14 1.11
CA ALA A 104 -11.75 -1.90 2.54
C ALA A 104 -11.28 -0.47 2.90
N SER A 105 -10.85 0.32 1.91
CA SER A 105 -10.27 1.64 2.12
C SER A 105 -11.31 2.76 1.97
N ASP A 106 -11.08 3.87 2.66
CA ASP A 106 -11.79 5.13 2.47
C ASP A 106 -11.09 5.97 1.41
N ASP A 107 -9.76 5.99 1.44
CA ASP A 107 -8.93 6.84 0.61
C ASP A 107 -7.84 6.05 -0.10
N VAL A 108 -7.51 6.48 -1.33
CA VAL A 108 -6.38 5.96 -2.11
C VAL A 108 -5.40 7.10 -2.37
N MET A 109 -4.12 6.83 -2.12
CA MET A 109 -3.00 7.68 -2.53
C MET A 109 -2.05 6.86 -3.40
N ILE A 110 -1.58 7.43 -4.50
CA ILE A 110 -0.75 6.72 -5.47
C ILE A 110 0.65 7.32 -5.49
N PRO A 111 1.68 6.60 -5.00
CA PRO A 111 3.07 7.00 -5.20
C PRO A 111 3.46 6.79 -6.67
N VAL A 112 4.02 7.81 -7.31
CA VAL A 112 4.43 7.80 -8.71
C VAL A 112 5.91 8.14 -8.81
N THR A 113 6.68 7.35 -9.55
CA THR A 113 7.99 7.77 -10.06
C THR A 113 7.79 8.36 -11.45
N ILE A 114 8.60 9.36 -11.81
CA ILE A 114 8.51 9.96 -13.14
C ILE A 114 9.29 9.08 -14.12
N ASP A 115 8.56 8.21 -14.80
CA ASP A 115 9.05 7.45 -15.95
C ASP A 115 7.87 7.10 -16.89
N ASP A 116 8.17 6.79 -18.15
CA ASP A 116 7.14 6.54 -19.17
C ASP A 116 6.21 5.36 -18.82
N PHE A 117 6.72 4.34 -18.13
CA PHE A 117 5.94 3.15 -17.80
C PHE A 117 5.03 3.37 -16.60
N ALA A 118 5.42 4.24 -15.68
CA ALA A 118 4.61 4.55 -14.49
C ALA A 118 3.31 5.27 -14.85
N LEU A 119 3.32 6.08 -15.89
CA LEU A 119 2.13 6.81 -16.37
C LEU A 119 1.12 5.87 -17.03
N ASP A 120 1.56 4.87 -17.77
CA ASP A 120 0.66 3.85 -18.35
C ASP A 120 -0.01 3.02 -17.24
N GLY A 121 0.76 2.57 -16.25
CA GLY A 121 0.22 1.83 -15.10
C GLY A 121 -0.76 2.65 -14.25
N LEU A 122 -0.61 3.97 -14.22
CA LEU A 122 -1.51 4.87 -13.51
C LEU A 122 -2.93 4.86 -14.11
N MET A 123 -3.06 4.78 -15.42
CA MET A 123 -4.36 4.72 -16.10
C MET A 123 -5.11 3.44 -15.76
N GLU A 124 -4.42 2.29 -15.80
CA GLU A 124 -5.02 1.00 -15.45
C GLU A 124 -5.47 0.96 -13.98
N LEU A 125 -4.64 1.52 -13.08
CA LEU A 125 -4.98 1.58 -11.66
C LEU A 125 -6.19 2.49 -11.41
N LYS A 126 -6.28 3.63 -12.11
CA LYS A 126 -7.43 4.53 -11.99
C LYS A 126 -8.72 3.86 -12.45
N GLU A 127 -8.71 3.17 -13.58
CA GLU A 127 -9.85 2.40 -14.05
C GLU A 127 -10.33 1.40 -12.97
N GLN A 128 -9.39 0.72 -12.32
CA GLN A 128 -9.70 -0.23 -11.24
C GLN A 128 -10.28 0.47 -10.00
N ILE A 129 -9.80 1.67 -9.66
CA ILE A 129 -10.34 2.48 -8.57
C ILE A 129 -11.79 2.90 -8.90
N ASP A 130 -12.02 3.38 -10.12
CA ASP A 130 -13.34 3.82 -10.58
C ASP A 130 -14.35 2.65 -10.60
N ASN A 131 -13.99 1.50 -11.14
CA ASN A 131 -14.80 0.29 -11.13
C ASN A 131 -15.10 -0.17 -9.70
N THR A 132 -14.11 -0.14 -8.82
CA THR A 132 -14.32 -0.49 -7.40
C THR A 132 -15.25 0.49 -6.71
N ARG A 133 -15.14 1.78 -7.01
CA ARG A 133 -16.02 2.82 -6.46
C ARG A 133 -17.45 2.65 -6.95
N GLU A 134 -17.65 2.35 -8.23
CA GLU A 134 -18.97 2.18 -8.81
C GLU A 134 -19.69 0.93 -8.25
N ASP A 135 -19.00 -0.20 -8.21
CA ASP A 135 -19.64 -1.50 -7.97
C ASP A 135 -19.56 -1.99 -6.51
N LEU A 136 -18.51 -1.62 -5.77
CA LEU A 136 -18.17 -2.29 -4.50
C LEU A 136 -18.00 -1.34 -3.30
N ASN A 137 -17.47 -0.12 -3.53
CA ASN A 137 -17.21 0.83 -2.45
C ASN A 137 -17.46 2.28 -2.89
N PRO A 138 -18.72 2.73 -2.89
CA PRO A 138 -19.09 4.08 -3.36
C PRO A 138 -18.43 5.24 -2.58
N ASN A 139 -17.90 4.99 -1.41
CA ASN A 139 -17.23 5.99 -0.58
C ASN A 139 -15.73 6.11 -0.87
N LEU A 140 -15.16 5.24 -1.74
CA LEU A 140 -13.74 5.26 -2.06
C LEU A 140 -13.36 6.57 -2.75
N THR A 141 -12.38 7.27 -2.21
CA THR A 141 -11.89 8.54 -2.73
C THR A 141 -10.44 8.43 -3.21
N LEU A 142 -10.16 8.81 -4.46
CA LEU A 142 -8.81 9.05 -4.91
C LEU A 142 -8.34 10.42 -4.37
N LYS A 143 -7.49 10.42 -3.34
CA LYS A 143 -6.93 11.66 -2.76
C LYS A 143 -5.91 12.31 -3.68
N GLY A 144 -5.18 11.53 -4.44
CA GLY A 144 -4.24 12.02 -5.43
C GLY A 144 -2.98 11.17 -5.57
N CYS A 145 -2.15 11.65 -6.47
CA CYS A 145 -0.81 11.12 -6.70
C CYS A 145 0.23 11.98 -6.00
N PHE A 146 1.31 11.38 -5.52
CA PHE A 146 2.48 12.11 -5.06
C PHE A 146 3.74 11.55 -5.70
N VAL A 147 4.59 12.48 -6.18
CA VAL A 147 5.83 12.11 -6.86
C VAL A 147 6.85 11.62 -5.84
N THR A 148 7.47 10.49 -6.13
CA THR A 148 8.56 9.91 -5.32
C THR A 148 9.87 9.90 -6.08
N GLN A 149 10.97 9.83 -5.34
CA GLN A 149 12.33 9.85 -5.89
C GLN A 149 12.64 11.08 -6.76
N PHE A 150 11.96 12.17 -6.51
CA PHE A 150 12.07 13.41 -7.29
C PHE A 150 13.46 14.05 -7.15
N ASP A 151 14.04 14.43 -8.28
CA ASP A 151 15.27 15.19 -8.35
C ASP A 151 15.01 16.50 -9.11
N SER A 152 14.94 17.60 -8.38
CA SER A 152 14.68 18.92 -8.95
C SER A 152 15.75 19.41 -9.95
N SER A 153 16.95 18.82 -9.93
CA SER A 153 18.01 19.11 -10.91
C SER A 153 17.82 18.35 -12.23
N ASN A 154 17.02 17.29 -12.23
CA ASN A 154 16.70 16.50 -13.42
C ASN A 154 15.56 17.17 -14.21
N GLU A 155 15.81 17.52 -15.45
CA GLU A 155 14.82 18.15 -16.32
C GLU A 155 13.66 17.20 -16.66
N ALA A 156 13.93 15.90 -16.83
CA ALA A 156 12.89 14.90 -17.09
C ALA A 156 11.91 14.77 -15.91
N ASP A 157 12.41 14.82 -14.67
CA ASP A 157 11.55 14.77 -13.49
C ASP A 157 10.62 15.99 -13.44
N ARG A 158 11.13 17.19 -13.74
CA ARG A 158 10.31 18.41 -13.78
C ARG A 158 9.24 18.37 -14.85
N GLN A 159 9.63 18.00 -16.08
CA GLN A 159 8.70 17.90 -17.22
C GLN A 159 7.64 16.82 -16.98
N GLY A 160 8.03 15.68 -16.44
CA GLY A 160 7.10 14.60 -16.11
C GLY A 160 6.13 14.97 -15.00
N GLU A 161 6.57 15.71 -13.97
CA GLU A 161 5.67 16.23 -12.94
C GLU A 161 4.67 17.24 -13.53
N GLU A 162 5.12 18.17 -14.39
CA GLU A 162 4.22 19.10 -15.09
C GLU A 162 3.20 18.36 -15.94
N TYR A 163 3.64 17.31 -16.66
CA TYR A 163 2.74 16.48 -17.44
C TYR A 163 1.70 15.78 -16.55
N LEU A 164 2.11 15.15 -15.46
CA LEU A 164 1.22 14.52 -14.49
C LEU A 164 0.19 15.52 -13.94
N ARG A 165 0.62 16.74 -13.60
CA ARG A 165 -0.27 17.81 -13.11
C ARG A 165 -1.22 18.33 -14.19
N SER A 166 -0.87 18.22 -15.46
CA SER A 166 -1.76 18.61 -16.56
C SER A 166 -2.90 17.63 -16.80
N MET A 167 -2.79 16.41 -16.27
CA MET A 167 -3.84 15.41 -16.32
C MET A 167 -4.90 15.72 -15.26
N ALA A 168 -6.00 16.39 -15.66
CA ALA A 168 -7.06 16.83 -14.74
C ALA A 168 -7.74 15.68 -13.96
N GLU A 169 -7.57 14.44 -14.40
CA GLU A 169 -8.15 13.25 -13.80
C GLU A 169 -7.44 12.79 -12.52
N TYR A 170 -6.21 13.28 -12.29
CA TYR A 170 -5.37 12.91 -11.17
C TYR A 170 -5.05 14.13 -10.30
N PRO A 171 -5.67 14.29 -9.13
CA PRO A 171 -5.16 15.24 -8.16
C PRO A 171 -3.70 14.93 -7.84
N VAL A 172 -2.83 15.93 -7.85
CA VAL A 172 -1.41 15.74 -7.53
C VAL A 172 -1.05 16.58 -6.32
N PHE A 173 -0.50 15.95 -5.29
CA PHE A 173 -0.05 16.65 -4.09
C PHE A 173 1.06 17.65 -4.44
N GLU A 174 1.10 18.77 -3.74
CA GLU A 174 2.19 19.76 -3.90
C GLU A 174 3.52 19.21 -3.40
N THR A 175 3.48 18.44 -2.31
CA THR A 175 4.65 17.79 -1.74
C THR A 175 5.05 16.57 -2.55
N HIS A 176 6.34 16.43 -2.80
CA HIS A 176 6.95 15.24 -3.40
C HIS A 176 8.04 14.68 -2.46
N ILE A 177 8.32 13.40 -2.59
CA ILE A 177 9.38 12.74 -1.82
C ILE A 177 10.68 12.82 -2.63
N ARG A 178 11.65 13.57 -2.14
CA ARG A 178 12.93 13.78 -2.82
C ARG A 178 13.79 12.51 -2.83
N ARG A 179 14.51 12.35 -3.92
CA ARG A 179 15.53 11.31 -4.03
C ARG A 179 16.60 11.49 -2.95
N THR A 180 16.93 10.43 -2.24
CA THR A 180 17.99 10.44 -1.23
C THR A 180 18.86 9.20 -1.32
N PRO A 181 20.21 9.35 -1.30
CA PRO A 181 21.11 8.20 -1.25
C PRO A 181 21.04 7.42 0.08
N LYS A 182 20.30 7.94 1.07
CA LYS A 182 20.12 7.29 2.37
C LYS A 182 19.03 6.21 2.36
N MET A 183 18.17 6.16 1.34
CA MET A 183 17.07 5.20 1.27
C MET A 183 17.58 3.74 1.25
N ASN A 184 18.51 3.42 0.34
CA ASN A 184 19.04 2.05 0.26
C ASN A 184 19.76 1.61 1.55
N PRO A 185 20.66 2.40 2.16
CA PRO A 185 21.23 2.04 3.45
C PRO A 185 20.21 1.84 4.57
N SER A 186 19.13 2.63 4.63
CA SER A 186 18.08 2.46 5.65
C SER A 186 17.34 1.12 5.48
N THR A 187 17.08 0.70 4.23
CA THR A 187 16.45 -0.60 3.98
C THR A 187 17.37 -1.77 4.35
N PHE A 188 18.68 -1.66 4.13
CA PHE A 188 19.65 -2.66 4.60
C PHE A 188 19.73 -2.71 6.12
N ALA A 189 19.66 -1.55 6.78
CA ALA A 189 19.64 -1.46 8.24
C ALA A 189 18.28 -1.93 8.84
N ARG A 190 17.25 -2.10 8.01
CA ARG A 190 15.86 -2.36 8.43
C ARG A 190 15.35 -1.30 9.40
N GLU A 191 15.66 -0.06 9.11
CA GLU A 191 15.27 1.07 9.93
C GLU A 191 14.52 2.10 9.06
N PRO A 192 13.36 2.62 9.50
CA PRO A 192 12.64 3.67 8.78
C PRO A 192 13.52 4.89 8.54
N ILE A 193 13.38 5.50 7.35
CA ILE A 193 14.28 6.58 6.90
C ILE A 193 14.29 7.78 7.85
N ASN A 194 13.18 8.11 8.48
CA ASN A 194 13.07 9.21 9.43
C ASN A 194 13.88 8.98 10.72
N LEU A 195 14.12 7.73 11.10
CA LEU A 195 14.97 7.35 12.22
C LEU A 195 16.42 7.18 11.78
N TYR A 196 16.63 6.49 10.65
CA TYR A 196 17.96 6.24 10.10
C TYR A 196 18.70 7.56 9.73
N SER A 197 17.99 8.52 9.16
CA SER A 197 18.57 9.81 8.72
C SER A 197 17.50 10.90 8.67
N SER A 198 17.07 11.39 9.83
CA SER A 198 16.01 12.39 9.98
C SER A 198 16.26 13.74 9.26
N ARG A 199 17.49 14.01 8.86
CA ARG A 199 17.89 15.27 8.19
C ARG A 199 18.01 15.13 6.67
N CYS A 200 17.82 13.94 6.10
CA CYS A 200 17.83 13.79 4.64
C CYS A 200 16.51 14.28 4.02
N GLY A 201 16.57 14.75 2.78
CA GLY A 201 15.41 15.32 2.10
C GLY A 201 14.18 14.40 2.13
N GLY A 202 14.32 13.17 1.67
CA GLY A 202 13.21 12.23 1.64
C GLY A 202 12.68 11.75 3.01
N ALA A 203 13.27 12.20 4.13
CA ALA A 203 12.75 11.99 5.48
C ALA A 203 12.04 13.23 6.05
N GLN A 204 12.25 14.39 5.41
CA GLN A 204 11.66 15.67 5.80
C GLN A 204 10.40 16.00 5.01
N ASP A 205 10.27 15.40 3.83
CA ASP A 205 9.11 15.51 2.96
C ASP A 205 7.95 14.64 3.48
#